data_2bbb954052a98d15f5095bbc58973736
#
_entry.id   2bbb954052a98d15f5095bbc58973736
#
_cell.length_a   1.000
_cell.length_b   1.000
_cell.length_c   1.000
_cell.angle_alpha   90.00
_cell.angle_beta   90.00
_cell.angle_gamma   90.00
#
_symmetry.space_group_name_H-M   'P 1'
#
loop_
_entity.id
_entity.type
_entity.pdbx_description
1 polymer ?
#
loop_
_entity_poly.entity_id
_entity_poly.type
_entity_poly.pdbx_seq_one_letter_code
_entity_poly.pdbx_strand_id
1 'polypeptide(L)'
;SEEGAILKRDWWVPWTKDIPTLKHVIQSYDTAFSKKETADYSAITTWGIFTPHESGPDSIMLIDAVKGKYDFPELKMVALDQYKYWQPETVIIEAKASGQSLLQEFRRMGIPVMDYTPGRGQDKHSRVNACAPIFMLRYRQGSFIKTYSDEDEVESYKERKYIYY
;
A
#
# COMPACT_ATOMS: atom_id res chain seq x y z
N SER A 1 5.28 5.37 21.73
CA SER A 1 4.10 5.78 22.51
C SER A 1 3.01 6.23 21.54
N GLU A 2 1.76 5.84 21.75
CA GLU A 2 0.62 6.23 20.91
C GLU A 2 0.23 7.72 21.06
N GLU A 3 0.74 8.42 22.06
CA GLU A 3 0.41 9.82 22.34
C GLU A 3 0.86 10.83 21.29
N GLY A 4 1.73 10.45 20.36
CA GLY A 4 2.17 11.32 19.26
C GLY A 4 1.76 10.85 17.86
N ALA A 5 0.98 9.78 17.76
CA ALA A 5 0.58 9.24 16.47
C ALA A 5 -0.50 10.10 15.81
N ILE A 6 -0.22 10.58 14.59
CA ILE A 6 -1.17 11.37 13.79
C ILE A 6 -2.37 10.52 13.38
N LEU A 7 -2.13 9.26 13.02
CA LEU A 7 -3.16 8.26 12.74
C LEU A 7 -3.30 7.35 13.95
N LYS A 8 -4.48 7.35 14.56
CA LYS A 8 -4.74 6.52 15.74
C LYS A 8 -5.03 5.09 15.33
N ARG A 9 -4.53 4.13 16.12
CA ARG A 9 -4.74 2.70 15.90
C ARG A 9 -6.24 2.33 15.86
N ASP A 10 -7.04 2.94 16.74
CA ASP A 10 -8.48 2.69 16.85
C ASP A 10 -9.28 3.09 15.59
N TRP A 11 -8.67 3.90 14.70
CA TRP A 11 -9.30 4.26 13.42
C TRP A 11 -9.22 3.13 12.39
N TRP A 12 -8.40 2.10 12.65
CA TRP A 12 -8.24 0.93 11.82
C TRP A 12 -9.08 -0.21 12.39
N VAL A 13 -10.02 -0.71 11.62
CA VAL A 13 -10.88 -1.81 12.04
C VAL A 13 -10.55 -3.04 11.22
N PRO A 14 -10.09 -4.13 11.86
CA PRO A 14 -9.83 -5.39 11.17
C PRO A 14 -11.08 -5.88 10.43
N TRP A 15 -10.90 -6.34 9.21
CA TRP A 15 -11.92 -7.00 8.44
C TRP A 15 -11.80 -8.51 8.67
N THR A 16 -12.87 -9.12 9.16
CA THR A 16 -12.88 -10.54 9.57
C THR A 16 -13.73 -11.43 8.68
N LYS A 17 -14.13 -10.93 7.52
CA LYS A 17 -14.92 -11.65 6.52
C LYS A 17 -14.12 -11.77 5.24
N ASP A 18 -14.61 -12.54 4.30
CA ASP A 18 -14.07 -12.60 2.95
C ASP A 18 -13.92 -11.19 2.34
N ILE A 19 -12.92 -11.02 1.49
CA ILE A 19 -12.74 -9.75 0.77
C ILE A 19 -14.02 -9.46 -0.01
N PRO A 20 -14.64 -8.27 0.18
CA PRO A 20 -15.85 -7.91 -0.56
C PRO A 20 -15.50 -7.73 -2.06
N THR A 21 -16.54 -7.69 -2.90
CA THR A 21 -16.35 -7.31 -4.30
C THR A 21 -15.74 -5.92 -4.38
N LEU A 22 -14.54 -5.84 -4.93
CA LEU A 22 -13.80 -4.60 -5.08
C LEU A 22 -14.19 -3.91 -6.38
N LYS A 23 -14.41 -2.60 -6.32
CA LYS A 23 -14.60 -1.75 -7.50
C LYS A 23 -13.29 -1.43 -8.18
N HIS A 24 -12.27 -1.14 -7.38
CA HIS A 24 -10.92 -0.80 -7.81
C HIS A 24 -9.88 -1.36 -6.87
N VAL A 25 -8.74 -1.73 -7.42
CA VAL A 25 -7.52 -2.10 -6.68
C VAL A 25 -6.41 -1.13 -7.05
N ILE A 26 -5.78 -0.54 -6.05
CA ILE A 26 -4.71 0.44 -6.21
C ILE A 26 -3.50 -0.02 -5.42
N GLN A 27 -2.32 0.06 -6.00
CA GLN A 27 -1.06 -0.16 -5.30
C GLN A 27 -0.26 1.14 -5.18
N SER A 28 0.35 1.34 -4.01
CA SER A 28 1.23 2.47 -3.74
C SER A 28 2.60 1.97 -3.30
N TYR A 29 3.65 2.53 -3.90
CA TYR A 29 5.04 2.12 -3.72
C TYR A 29 5.87 3.28 -3.17
N ASP A 30 6.41 3.12 -1.98
CA ASP A 30 7.48 3.95 -1.41
C ASP A 30 8.77 3.13 -1.43
N THR A 31 9.73 3.52 -2.27
CA THR A 31 10.88 2.68 -2.60
C THR A 31 12.19 3.23 -2.08
N ALA A 32 13.06 2.35 -1.62
CA ALA A 32 14.46 2.61 -1.29
C ALA A 32 15.31 1.45 -1.80
N PHE A 33 16.53 1.74 -2.30
CA PHE A 33 17.44 0.70 -2.80
C PHE A 33 18.63 0.55 -1.88
N SER A 34 18.52 -0.20 -0.82
CA SER A 34 19.68 -0.57 -0.07
C SER A 34 19.38 -1.71 0.91
N LYS A 35 20.27 -2.69 0.96
CA LYS A 35 20.28 -3.75 1.96
C LYS A 35 21.00 -3.35 3.26
N LYS A 36 21.63 -2.17 3.32
CA LYS A 36 22.36 -1.74 4.52
C LYS A 36 21.40 -1.63 5.71
N GLU A 37 21.85 -1.98 6.89
CA GLU A 37 21.03 -1.91 8.12
C GLU A 37 20.51 -0.49 8.40
N THR A 38 21.28 0.54 8.01
CA THR A 38 20.91 1.96 8.14
C THR A 38 20.00 2.47 7.02
N ALA A 39 19.66 1.64 6.02
CA ALA A 39 18.83 2.07 4.89
C ALA A 39 17.36 2.08 5.22
N ASP A 40 16.64 2.95 4.51
CA ASP A 40 15.18 2.99 4.55
C ASP A 40 14.57 1.70 3.98
N TYR A 41 13.38 1.39 4.44
CA TYR A 41 12.59 0.29 3.90
C TYR A 41 11.89 0.70 2.61
N SER A 42 11.76 -0.25 1.69
CA SER A 42 10.73 -0.18 0.66
C SER A 42 9.41 -0.72 1.21
N ALA A 43 8.32 -0.09 0.85
CA ALA A 43 6.97 -0.51 1.21
C ALA A 43 6.06 -0.51 -0.01
N ILE A 44 5.26 -1.57 -0.14
CA ILE A 44 4.21 -1.70 -1.14
C ILE A 44 2.92 -1.92 -0.39
N THR A 45 1.94 -1.07 -0.62
CA THR A 45 0.60 -1.21 -0.03
C THR A 45 -0.42 -1.41 -1.13
N THR A 46 -1.34 -2.36 -0.92
CA THR A 46 -2.42 -2.65 -1.85
C THR A 46 -3.76 -2.31 -1.19
N TRP A 47 -4.56 -1.55 -1.90
CA TRP A 47 -5.80 -0.98 -1.40
C TRP A 47 -6.96 -1.38 -2.30
N GLY A 48 -8.07 -1.80 -1.69
CA GLY A 48 -9.32 -2.08 -2.37
C GLY A 48 -10.36 -1.01 -2.09
N ILE A 49 -11.08 -0.57 -3.11
CA ILE A 49 -12.23 0.31 -2.98
C ILE A 49 -13.49 -0.54 -3.15
N PHE A 50 -14.42 -0.45 -2.23
CA PHE A 50 -15.66 -1.22 -2.21
C PHE A 50 -16.82 -0.43 -1.62
N THR A 51 -18.04 -0.88 -1.88
CA THR A 51 -19.26 -0.30 -1.27
C THR A 51 -19.76 -1.27 -0.21
N PRO A 52 -19.74 -0.91 1.09
CA PRO A 52 -20.17 -1.80 2.16
C PRO A 52 -21.68 -2.10 2.12
N HIS A 53 -22.49 -1.19 1.59
CA HIS A 53 -23.93 -1.29 1.45
C HIS A 53 -24.34 -0.72 0.09
N GLU A 54 -25.37 -1.31 -0.54
CA GLU A 54 -25.80 -0.96 -1.91
C GLU A 54 -26.04 0.54 -2.17
N SER A 55 -26.36 1.32 -1.15
CA SER A 55 -26.61 2.77 -1.23
C SER A 55 -25.66 3.63 -0.40
N GLY A 56 -24.60 3.05 0.14
CA GLY A 56 -23.63 3.76 1.00
C GLY A 56 -22.46 4.37 0.24
N PRO A 57 -21.67 5.22 0.90
CA PRO A 57 -20.44 5.74 0.32
C PRO A 57 -19.40 4.63 0.16
N ASP A 58 -18.53 4.79 -0.83
CA ASP A 58 -17.40 3.90 -1.01
C ASP A 58 -16.47 3.94 0.20
N SER A 59 -15.93 2.79 0.53
CA SER A 59 -14.94 2.57 1.59
C SER A 59 -13.64 2.10 0.99
N ILE A 60 -12.56 2.30 1.73
CA ILE A 60 -11.23 1.84 1.35
C ILE A 60 -10.76 0.78 2.34
N MET A 61 -10.12 -0.25 1.82
CA MET A 61 -9.55 -1.36 2.59
C MET A 61 -8.07 -1.50 2.26
N LEU A 62 -7.22 -1.56 3.27
CA LEU A 62 -5.85 -2.04 3.10
C LEU A 62 -5.91 -3.57 3.05
N ILE A 63 -5.68 -4.14 1.86
CA ILE A 63 -5.78 -5.59 1.63
C ILE A 63 -4.44 -6.29 1.74
N ASP A 64 -3.33 -5.58 1.51
CA ASP A 64 -1.99 -6.13 1.67
C ASP A 64 -0.96 -5.03 1.92
N ALA A 65 0.11 -5.38 2.64
CA ALA A 65 1.25 -4.49 2.87
C ALA A 65 2.55 -5.30 2.95
N VAL A 66 3.46 -5.02 2.04
CA VAL A 66 4.80 -5.62 2.01
C VAL A 66 5.82 -4.58 2.38
N LYS A 67 6.74 -4.92 3.29
CA LYS A 67 7.83 -4.06 3.73
C LYS A 67 9.12 -4.84 3.80
N GLY A 68 10.18 -4.32 3.22
CA GLY A 68 11.49 -4.96 3.27
C GLY A 68 12.63 -4.04 2.84
N LYS A 69 13.85 -4.51 3.06
CA LYS A 69 15.06 -3.89 2.54
C LYS A 69 15.51 -4.72 1.35
N TYR A 70 15.45 -4.13 0.17
CA TYR A 70 15.70 -4.80 -1.09
C TYR A 70 16.79 -4.08 -1.88
N ASP A 71 17.62 -4.81 -2.59
CA ASP A 71 18.32 -4.25 -3.73
C ASP A 71 17.35 -4.09 -4.92
N PHE A 72 17.80 -3.46 -5.99
CA PHE A 72 16.89 -3.18 -7.11
C PHE A 72 16.34 -4.44 -7.79
N PRO A 73 17.14 -5.50 -8.08
CA PRO A 73 16.63 -6.73 -8.63
C PRO A 73 15.56 -7.38 -7.76
N GLU A 74 15.77 -7.45 -6.46
CA GLU A 74 14.80 -8.00 -5.50
C GLU A 74 13.53 -7.18 -5.44
N LEU A 75 13.66 -5.85 -5.32
CA LEU A 75 12.51 -4.94 -5.31
C LEU A 75 11.67 -5.12 -6.57
N LYS A 76 12.32 -5.24 -7.74
CA LYS A 76 11.64 -5.47 -9.01
C LYS A 76 10.86 -6.78 -8.99
N MET A 77 11.43 -7.85 -8.46
CA MET A 77 10.74 -9.15 -8.35
C MET A 77 9.53 -9.05 -7.41
N VAL A 78 9.72 -8.50 -6.21
CA VAL A 78 8.64 -8.32 -5.24
C VAL A 78 7.52 -7.45 -5.82
N ALA A 79 7.87 -6.36 -6.49
CA ALA A 79 6.90 -5.46 -7.12
C ALA A 79 6.08 -6.16 -8.22
N LEU A 80 6.75 -6.97 -9.05
CA LEU A 80 6.08 -7.75 -10.11
C LEU A 80 5.17 -8.83 -9.53
N ASP A 81 5.59 -9.51 -8.47
CA ASP A 81 4.77 -10.53 -7.80
C ASP A 81 3.52 -9.89 -7.19
N GLN A 82 3.68 -8.75 -6.52
CA GLN A 82 2.56 -7.98 -5.96
C GLN A 82 1.59 -7.52 -7.05
N TYR A 83 2.13 -7.00 -8.16
CA TYR A 83 1.33 -6.59 -9.30
C TYR A 83 0.56 -7.75 -9.92
N LYS A 84 1.21 -8.88 -10.17
CA LYS A 84 0.59 -10.07 -10.78
C LYS A 84 -0.46 -10.69 -9.86
N TYR A 85 -0.22 -10.67 -8.56
CA TYR A 85 -1.15 -11.26 -7.58
C TYR A 85 -2.43 -10.43 -7.44
N TRP A 86 -2.29 -9.14 -7.22
CA TRP A 86 -3.43 -8.26 -6.93
C TRP A 86 -4.08 -7.65 -8.18
N GLN A 87 -3.40 -7.67 -9.32
CA GLN A 87 -3.91 -7.11 -10.59
C GLN A 87 -4.47 -5.69 -10.44
N PRO A 88 -3.72 -4.73 -9.84
CA PRO A 88 -4.23 -3.39 -9.62
C PRO A 88 -4.48 -2.67 -10.94
N GLU A 89 -5.54 -1.89 -10.99
CA GLU A 89 -5.85 -1.00 -12.12
C GLU A 89 -4.91 0.20 -12.17
N THR A 90 -4.39 0.60 -11.00
CA THR A 90 -3.48 1.74 -10.88
C THR A 90 -2.33 1.39 -9.94
N VAL A 91 -1.13 1.66 -10.39
CA VAL A 91 0.09 1.62 -9.58
C VAL A 91 0.62 3.04 -9.44
N ILE A 92 0.89 3.47 -8.20
CA ILE A 92 1.43 4.78 -7.88
C ILE A 92 2.83 4.60 -7.29
N ILE A 93 3.85 5.21 -7.90
CA ILE A 93 5.23 5.15 -7.41
C ILE A 93 5.70 6.56 -7.07
N GLU A 94 6.23 6.76 -5.85
CA GLU A 94 6.87 8.04 -5.51
C GLU A 94 8.15 8.22 -6.33
N ALA A 95 8.22 9.30 -7.10
CA ALA A 95 9.30 9.60 -8.05
C ALA A 95 10.58 10.12 -7.38
N LYS A 96 11.06 9.43 -6.35
CA LYS A 96 12.43 9.57 -5.81
C LYS A 96 13.41 8.79 -6.69
N ALA A 97 14.71 9.00 -6.49
CA ALA A 97 15.76 8.34 -7.28
C ALA A 97 15.55 6.82 -7.46
N SER A 98 15.16 6.13 -6.38
CA SER A 98 14.85 4.70 -6.39
C SER A 98 13.55 4.36 -7.13
N GLY A 99 12.52 5.18 -6.99
CA GLY A 99 11.25 5.00 -7.67
C GLY A 99 11.35 5.19 -9.18
N GLN A 100 12.23 6.06 -9.66
CA GLN A 100 12.42 6.31 -11.10
C GLN A 100 12.82 5.06 -11.87
N SER A 101 13.73 4.24 -11.32
CA SER A 101 14.16 3.02 -12.00
C SER A 101 13.03 1.99 -12.10
N LEU A 102 12.25 1.82 -11.03
CA LEU A 102 11.10 0.91 -11.03
C LEU A 102 9.99 1.40 -11.96
N LEU A 103 9.74 2.71 -11.97
CA LEU A 103 8.77 3.37 -12.84
C LEU A 103 9.10 3.15 -14.32
N GLN A 104 10.38 3.29 -14.71
CA GLN A 104 10.83 3.04 -16.08
C GLN A 104 10.66 1.57 -16.48
N GLU A 105 10.99 0.63 -15.56
CA GLU A 105 10.80 -0.80 -15.80
C GLU A 105 9.32 -1.14 -16.01
N PHE A 106 8.44 -0.63 -15.15
CA PHE A 106 7.00 -0.88 -15.26
C PHE A 106 6.43 -0.32 -16.55
N ARG A 107 6.81 0.90 -16.95
CA ARG A 107 6.39 1.50 -18.23
C ARG A 107 6.87 0.67 -19.42
N ARG A 108 8.12 0.18 -19.38
CA ARG A 108 8.67 -0.68 -20.45
C ARG A 108 7.91 -2.00 -20.56
N MET A 109 7.38 -2.51 -19.47
CA MET A 109 6.58 -3.73 -19.43
C MET A 109 5.11 -3.52 -19.78
N GLY A 110 4.69 -2.29 -20.09
CA GLY A 110 3.30 -1.95 -20.37
C GLY A 110 2.39 -1.95 -19.14
N ILE A 111 2.96 -1.89 -17.93
CA ILE A 111 2.20 -1.79 -16.70
C ILE A 111 1.74 -0.34 -16.51
N PRO A 112 0.43 -0.09 -16.31
CA PRO A 112 -0.07 1.25 -16.06
C PRO A 112 0.45 1.77 -14.71
N VAL A 113 1.32 2.78 -14.77
CA VAL A 113 1.96 3.35 -13.59
C VAL A 113 1.92 4.86 -13.63
N MET A 114 1.55 5.45 -12.51
CA MET A 114 1.56 6.89 -12.26
C MET A 114 2.74 7.25 -11.36
N ASP A 115 3.48 8.27 -11.73
CA ASP A 115 4.47 8.87 -10.85
C ASP A 115 3.82 9.91 -9.93
N TYR A 116 4.23 9.88 -8.69
CA TYR A 116 3.85 10.86 -7.69
C TYR A 116 5.09 11.60 -7.20
N THR A 117 5.08 12.91 -7.32
CA THR A 117 6.11 13.77 -6.75
C THR A 117 5.47 14.68 -5.70
N PRO A 118 5.86 14.55 -4.42
CA PRO A 118 5.39 15.46 -3.39
C PRO A 118 5.73 16.92 -3.75
N GLY A 119 4.79 17.82 -3.58
CA GLY A 119 5.00 19.26 -3.77
C GLY A 119 6.08 19.80 -2.82
N ARG A 120 6.69 20.93 -3.20
CA ARG A 120 7.65 21.64 -2.34
C ARG A 120 6.96 22.01 -1.03
N GLY A 121 7.59 21.70 0.13
CA GLY A 121 7.03 21.94 1.47
C GLY A 121 6.05 20.87 1.96
N GLN A 122 5.73 19.87 1.18
CA GLN A 122 4.92 18.71 1.60
C GLN A 122 5.84 17.63 2.18
N ASP A 123 6.29 17.83 3.40
CA ASP A 123 7.00 16.78 4.12
C ASP A 123 6.06 15.62 4.48
N LYS A 124 6.64 14.53 5.00
CA LYS A 124 5.88 13.33 5.35
C LYS A 124 4.79 13.62 6.41
N HIS A 125 5.10 14.49 7.38
CA HIS A 125 4.17 14.92 8.43
C HIS A 125 2.98 15.68 7.86
N SER A 126 3.23 16.65 6.99
CA SER A 126 2.18 17.45 6.35
C SER A 126 1.24 16.59 5.52
N ARG A 127 1.77 15.60 4.79
CA ARG A 127 0.97 14.66 3.99
C ARG A 127 0.08 13.77 4.86
N VAL A 128 0.63 13.23 5.96
CA VAL A 128 -0.15 12.41 6.89
C VAL A 128 -1.21 13.23 7.60
N ASN A 129 -0.89 14.46 8.01
CA ASN A 129 -1.85 15.38 8.60
C ASN A 129 -3.01 15.73 7.65
N ALA A 130 -2.73 15.86 6.35
CA ALA A 130 -3.78 16.08 5.34
C ALA A 130 -4.74 14.90 5.22
N CYS A 131 -4.27 13.67 5.42
CA CYS A 131 -5.09 12.46 5.38
C CYS A 131 -5.83 12.18 6.69
N ALA A 132 -5.28 12.60 7.83
CA ALA A 132 -5.81 12.28 9.16
C ALA A 132 -7.29 12.65 9.37
N PRO A 133 -7.80 13.81 8.90
CA PRO A 133 -9.22 14.15 9.00
C PRO A 133 -10.14 13.15 8.27
N ILE A 134 -9.69 12.59 7.15
CA ILE A 134 -10.46 11.60 6.38
C ILE A 134 -10.62 10.32 7.21
N PHE A 135 -9.55 9.84 7.84
CA PHE A 135 -9.58 8.67 8.73
C PHE A 135 -10.50 8.92 9.93
N MET A 136 -10.36 10.05 10.59
CA MET A 136 -11.19 10.43 11.74
C MET A 136 -12.67 10.58 11.36
N LEU A 137 -12.97 11.20 10.22
CA LEU A 137 -14.34 11.40 9.76
C LEU A 137 -15.00 10.06 9.46
N ARG A 138 -14.31 9.15 8.78
CA ARG A 138 -14.79 7.81 8.49
C ARG A 138 -15.03 7.01 9.76
N TYR A 139 -14.13 7.09 10.73
CA TYR A 139 -14.33 6.48 12.05
C TYR A 139 -15.61 6.98 12.72
N ARG A 140 -15.83 8.30 12.77
CA ARG A 140 -17.03 8.91 13.39
C ARG A 140 -18.33 8.56 12.68
N GLN A 141 -18.29 8.34 11.37
CA GLN A 141 -19.46 7.94 10.57
C GLN A 141 -19.71 6.42 10.62
N GLY A 142 -18.92 5.65 11.37
CA GLY A 142 -18.99 4.20 11.38
C GLY A 142 -18.50 3.53 10.08
N SER A 143 -17.94 4.33 9.15
CA SER A 143 -17.32 3.85 7.92
C SER A 143 -15.80 3.80 8.17
N PHE A 144 -15.33 2.65 8.60
CA PHE A 144 -13.93 2.47 8.98
C PHE A 144 -13.05 2.22 7.77
N ILE A 145 -11.79 2.64 7.86
CA ILE A 145 -10.75 2.12 7.00
C ILE A 145 -10.47 0.70 7.50
N LYS A 146 -10.76 -0.27 6.65
CA LYS A 146 -10.61 -1.68 6.98
C LYS A 146 -9.20 -2.15 6.67
N THR A 147 -8.71 -3.07 7.49
CA THR A 147 -7.52 -3.87 7.17
C THR A 147 -7.98 -5.31 7.02
N TYR A 148 -7.63 -5.92 5.90
CA TYR A 148 -7.83 -7.34 5.71
C TYR A 148 -6.66 -8.08 6.38
N SER A 149 -6.97 -9.07 7.19
CA SER A 149 -5.99 -10.00 7.72
C SER A 149 -6.52 -11.41 7.55
N ASP A 150 -5.94 -12.15 6.64
CA ASP A 150 -6.11 -13.57 6.51
C ASP A 150 -4.80 -14.23 6.92
N GLU A 151 -4.81 -14.92 8.06
CA GLU A 151 -3.62 -15.61 8.57
C GLU A 151 -3.14 -16.67 7.59
N ASP A 152 -4.07 -17.36 6.92
CA ASP A 152 -3.76 -18.40 5.94
C ASP A 152 -3.14 -17.80 4.66
N GLU A 153 -3.59 -16.64 4.20
CA GLU A 153 -2.98 -15.93 3.06
C GLU A 153 -1.61 -15.34 3.40
N VAL A 154 -1.43 -14.84 4.61
CA VAL A 154 -0.11 -14.37 5.08
C VAL A 154 0.89 -15.52 5.14
N GLU A 155 0.49 -16.70 5.59
CA GLU A 155 1.32 -17.90 5.56
C GLU A 155 1.64 -18.34 4.11
N SER A 156 0.64 -18.39 3.22
CA SER A 156 0.83 -18.76 1.81
C SER A 156 1.72 -17.75 1.07
N TYR A 157 1.68 -16.47 1.45
CA TYR A 157 2.56 -15.44 0.91
C TYR A 157 4.00 -15.60 1.42
N LYS A 158 4.18 -15.92 2.71
CA LYS A 158 5.49 -16.25 3.27
C LYS A 158 6.09 -17.49 2.60
N GLU A 159 5.31 -18.54 2.41
CA GLU A 159 5.75 -19.75 1.70
C GLU A 159 6.16 -19.45 0.26
N ARG A 160 5.39 -18.65 -0.49
CA ARG A 160 5.75 -18.21 -1.84
C ARG A 160 7.05 -17.42 -1.89
N LYS A 161 7.34 -16.62 -0.89
CA LYS A 161 8.59 -15.87 -0.78
C LYS A 161 9.82 -16.77 -0.61
N TYR A 162 9.65 -17.95 -0.01
CA TYR A 162 10.74 -18.94 0.14
C TYR A 162 10.98 -19.81 -1.09
N ILE A 163 10.05 -19.88 -2.03
CA ILE A 163 10.20 -20.65 -3.27
C ILE A 163 11.10 -19.94 -4.29
N TYR A 164 11.34 -18.65 -4.13
CA TYR A 164 12.17 -17.84 -5.06
C TYR A 164 13.55 -17.46 -4.51
N TYR A 165 14.00 -18.10 -3.44
CA TYR A 165 15.34 -17.95 -2.89
C TYR A 165 16.09 -19.30 -2.93
#